data_17bdc54377cd9bbbc468b947390fb36f
#
_entry.id   17bdc54377cd9bbbc468b947390fb36f
#
_cell.length_a   1.000
_cell.length_b   1.000
_cell.length_c   1.000
_cell.angle_alpha   90.00
_cell.angle_beta   90.00
_cell.angle_gamma   90.00
#
_symmetry.space_group_name_H-M   'P 1'
#
loop_
_entity.id
_entity.type
_entity.pdbx_description
1 polymer ?
#
loop_
_entity_poly.entity_id
_entity_poly.type
_entity_poly.pdbx_seq_one_letter_code
_entity_poly.pdbx_strand_id
1 'polypeptide(L)'
;LGASVRSYGQGDLLSLAAYLEDELGMKTLLDREAVAKANFAAKQVMPWFDRYCSPFFQGVDYDVTRYQMPGGATSSSQEGAVKQGYIQLLPFMLEFLECSRRIVRYHDVTPGSQITWNTAFLAVTGAWKRGGMPEVERLLNAVRTAGSKRTNLTQAERDERLIIYMDCNEAFRNLLLGKFGRLPLGFPEDWVYESAFGAKWREALRDRRAESPLLTLAPADLAGERVKLESLIKRPATEEEFVMYMNHPADALKTIEFRRRFGDPNALPLDVWFEGLRSGETLNFSSSDGKPHQMHILSIDPVTEEGFSTVRYVLDSEILTCAVKVKEGTGPKSTVLRAEPGNVYQVASPRKADLWIVHVSEGDIVKAGQELFNVSIMKQEKAVCAAVDGIVKRVLKRADFAQTRRMIPVEEGELIVELAPVPKRCTACGTPAFSRESLFCSVCGARLPDEAETK
;
A
#
# COMPACT_ATOMS: atom_id res chain seq x y z
N LEU A 1 -17.46 -1.53 -15.56
CA LEU A 1 -17.43 -0.60 -14.43
C LEU A 1 -18.79 0.08 -14.34
N GLY A 2 -19.43 0.10 -13.17
CA GLY A 2 -20.75 0.72 -12.99
C GLY A 2 -21.97 -0.13 -13.38
N ALA A 3 -21.79 -1.39 -13.76
CA ALA A 3 -22.91 -2.26 -14.11
C ALA A 3 -23.73 -2.70 -12.89
N SER A 4 -23.21 -2.60 -11.68
CA SER A 4 -23.90 -2.92 -10.43
C SER A 4 -23.38 -2.01 -9.32
N VAL A 5 -23.96 -0.81 -9.27
CA VAL A 5 -23.54 0.20 -8.27
C VAL A 5 -24.30 -0.04 -6.98
N ARG A 6 -23.54 -0.21 -5.91
CA ARG A 6 -24.02 -0.19 -4.53
C ARG A 6 -23.20 0.79 -3.76
N SER A 7 -23.85 1.63 -2.95
CA SER A 7 -23.20 2.51 -2.01
C SER A 7 -22.24 3.54 -2.66
N TYR A 8 -20.94 3.38 -2.49
CA TYR A 8 -19.90 4.33 -2.88
C TYR A 8 -19.38 4.18 -4.31
N GLY A 9 -20.06 3.44 -5.18
CA GLY A 9 -19.64 3.21 -6.57
C GLY A 9 -19.61 4.48 -7.42
N GLN A 10 -19.07 4.33 -8.62
CA GLN A 10 -19.27 5.31 -9.69
C GLN A 10 -20.76 5.34 -10.07
N GLY A 11 -21.22 6.41 -10.71
CA GLY A 11 -22.58 6.49 -11.20
C GLY A 11 -22.97 5.30 -12.08
N ASP A 12 -24.23 4.86 -12.01
CA ASP A 12 -24.71 3.75 -12.86
C ASP A 12 -24.58 4.12 -14.34
N LEU A 13 -23.82 3.30 -15.07
CA LEU A 13 -23.45 3.57 -16.44
C LEU A 13 -24.68 3.61 -17.39
N LEU A 14 -25.67 2.74 -17.15
CA LEU A 14 -26.90 2.73 -17.95
C LEU A 14 -27.76 3.96 -17.69
N SER A 15 -27.93 4.33 -16.42
CA SER A 15 -28.68 5.54 -16.05
C SER A 15 -28.03 6.80 -16.59
N LEU A 16 -26.68 6.88 -16.51
CA LEU A 16 -25.94 8.00 -17.06
C LEU A 16 -26.06 8.07 -18.59
N ALA A 17 -25.93 6.94 -19.29
CA ALA A 17 -26.08 6.89 -20.74
C ALA A 17 -27.50 7.26 -21.14
N ALA A 18 -28.52 6.77 -20.46
CA ALA A 18 -29.91 7.17 -20.70
C ALA A 18 -30.12 8.67 -20.54
N TYR A 19 -29.62 9.26 -19.45
CA TYR A 19 -29.70 10.70 -19.24
C TYR A 19 -28.99 11.51 -20.34
N LEU A 20 -27.77 11.11 -20.73
CA LEU A 20 -27.02 11.79 -21.79
C LEU A 20 -27.73 11.71 -23.15
N GLU A 21 -28.28 10.55 -23.48
CA GLU A 21 -28.91 10.32 -24.79
C GLU A 21 -30.35 10.83 -24.84
N ASP A 22 -31.15 10.50 -23.82
CA ASP A 22 -32.60 10.74 -23.85
C ASP A 22 -32.95 12.20 -23.43
N GLU A 23 -32.20 12.76 -22.46
CA GLU A 23 -32.47 14.13 -21.96
C GLU A 23 -31.59 15.21 -22.60
N LEU A 24 -30.31 14.88 -22.87
CA LEU A 24 -29.38 15.88 -23.43
C LEU A 24 -29.14 15.74 -24.93
N GLY A 25 -29.73 14.72 -25.59
CA GLY A 25 -29.57 14.46 -27.02
C GLY A 25 -28.13 14.11 -27.44
N MET A 26 -27.29 13.71 -26.51
CA MET A 26 -25.90 13.32 -26.76
C MET A 26 -25.86 11.89 -27.29
N LYS A 27 -24.90 11.60 -28.18
CA LYS A 27 -24.67 10.24 -28.64
C LYS A 27 -23.54 9.62 -27.84
N THR A 28 -23.83 8.50 -27.14
CA THR A 28 -22.81 7.68 -26.52
C THR A 28 -22.36 6.55 -27.45
N LEU A 29 -21.18 5.97 -27.17
CA LEU A 29 -20.69 4.78 -27.85
C LEU A 29 -20.98 3.50 -27.03
N LEU A 30 -21.87 3.60 -26.04
CA LEU A 30 -22.16 2.52 -25.12
C LEU A 30 -23.11 1.50 -25.77
N ASP A 31 -22.72 0.25 -25.78
CA ASP A 31 -23.64 -0.86 -26.07
C ASP A 31 -24.50 -1.16 -24.83
N ARG A 32 -25.71 -0.57 -24.80
CA ARG A 32 -26.65 -0.72 -23.69
C ARG A 32 -27.04 -2.17 -23.44
N GLU A 33 -27.14 -2.99 -24.50
CA GLU A 33 -27.53 -4.38 -24.38
C GLU A 33 -26.40 -5.21 -23.75
N ALA A 34 -25.15 -5.01 -24.18
CA ALA A 34 -23.98 -5.66 -23.57
C ALA A 34 -23.83 -5.30 -22.10
N VAL A 35 -24.02 -4.02 -21.73
CA VAL A 35 -23.97 -3.60 -20.32
C VAL A 35 -25.14 -4.20 -19.52
N ALA A 36 -26.33 -4.27 -20.06
CA ALA A 36 -27.47 -4.91 -19.39
C ALA A 36 -27.22 -6.41 -19.12
N LYS A 37 -26.66 -7.14 -20.09
CA LYS A 37 -26.22 -8.53 -19.91
C LYS A 37 -25.15 -8.67 -18.82
N ALA A 38 -24.14 -7.79 -18.84
CA ALA A 38 -23.10 -7.78 -17.81
C ALA A 38 -23.67 -7.47 -16.40
N ASN A 39 -24.63 -6.53 -16.33
CA ASN A 39 -25.31 -6.22 -15.07
C ASN A 39 -26.15 -7.40 -14.56
N PHE A 40 -26.84 -8.10 -15.46
CA PHE A 40 -27.57 -9.30 -15.08
C PHE A 40 -26.62 -10.38 -14.51
N ALA A 41 -25.54 -10.67 -15.21
CA ALA A 41 -24.51 -11.61 -14.72
C ALA A 41 -23.92 -11.17 -13.37
N ALA A 42 -23.60 -9.89 -13.20
CA ALA A 42 -23.10 -9.34 -11.93
C ALA A 42 -24.09 -9.59 -10.78
N LYS A 43 -25.39 -9.41 -11.00
CA LYS A 43 -26.43 -9.67 -9.99
C LYS A 43 -26.50 -11.13 -9.52
N GLN A 44 -26.08 -12.09 -10.35
CA GLN A 44 -26.02 -13.50 -9.95
C GLN A 44 -24.83 -13.77 -9.01
N VAL A 45 -23.75 -13.02 -9.16
CA VAL A 45 -22.49 -13.22 -8.41
C VAL A 45 -22.44 -12.38 -7.14
N MET A 46 -23.04 -11.19 -7.14
CA MET A 46 -22.99 -10.22 -6.02
C MET A 46 -23.39 -10.81 -4.65
N PRO A 47 -24.44 -11.65 -4.52
CA PRO A 47 -24.81 -12.22 -3.21
C PRO A 47 -23.70 -13.02 -2.54
N TRP A 48 -22.79 -13.62 -3.33
CA TRP A 48 -21.63 -14.34 -2.81
C TRP A 48 -20.61 -13.40 -2.19
N PHE A 49 -20.37 -12.25 -2.83
CA PHE A 49 -19.46 -11.23 -2.31
C PHE A 49 -20.03 -10.47 -1.13
N ASP A 50 -21.34 -10.23 -1.10
CA ASP A 50 -22.02 -9.50 0.00
C ASP A 50 -21.76 -10.14 1.37
N ARG A 51 -21.59 -11.45 1.44
CA ARG A 51 -21.26 -12.17 2.69
C ARG A 51 -19.94 -11.76 3.30
N TYR A 52 -19.00 -11.31 2.46
CA TYR A 52 -17.66 -10.89 2.87
C TYR A 52 -17.52 -9.37 2.93
N CYS A 53 -18.55 -8.64 2.52
CA CYS A 53 -18.57 -7.19 2.59
C CYS A 53 -19.07 -6.75 3.94
N SER A 54 -18.30 -5.86 4.61
CA SER A 54 -18.76 -5.25 5.85
C SER A 54 -20.06 -4.48 5.62
N PRO A 55 -21.09 -4.61 6.48
CA PRO A 55 -22.31 -3.81 6.40
C PRO A 55 -22.03 -2.30 6.35
N PHE A 56 -20.94 -1.87 6.94
CA PHE A 56 -20.47 -0.47 6.89
C PHE A 56 -20.28 0.05 5.45
N PHE A 57 -19.92 -0.83 4.49
CA PHE A 57 -19.73 -0.46 3.10
C PHE A 57 -20.95 -0.71 2.20
N GLN A 58 -22.04 -1.22 2.74
CA GLN A 58 -23.24 -1.58 1.95
C GLN A 58 -24.29 -0.47 1.91
N GLY A 59 -24.17 0.53 2.77
CA GLY A 59 -25.09 1.66 2.84
C GLY A 59 -24.72 2.81 1.90
N VAL A 60 -25.66 3.69 1.64
CA VAL A 60 -25.40 5.00 1.02
C VAL A 60 -24.88 5.95 2.09
N ASP A 61 -23.78 6.66 1.78
CA ASP A 61 -23.23 7.66 2.69
C ASP A 61 -23.40 9.05 2.08
N TYR A 62 -24.18 9.88 2.73
CA TYR A 62 -24.41 11.26 2.32
C TYR A 62 -23.13 12.12 2.38
N ASP A 63 -22.18 11.76 3.24
CA ASP A 63 -20.91 12.46 3.39
C ASP A 63 -20.07 12.45 2.11
N VAL A 64 -20.32 11.53 1.17
CA VAL A 64 -19.71 11.54 -0.17
C VAL A 64 -20.00 12.87 -0.89
N THR A 65 -21.19 13.43 -0.74
CA THR A 65 -21.54 14.71 -1.33
C THR A 65 -20.85 15.89 -0.64
N ARG A 66 -20.66 15.78 0.68
CA ARG A 66 -19.99 16.79 1.51
C ARG A 66 -18.50 16.86 1.23
N TYR A 67 -17.84 15.71 1.24
CA TYR A 67 -16.38 15.63 1.07
C TYR A 67 -15.95 15.45 -0.38
N GLN A 68 -16.89 15.19 -1.29
CA GLN A 68 -16.71 15.06 -2.73
C GLN A 68 -15.61 14.07 -3.13
N MET A 69 -15.42 13.05 -2.34
CA MET A 69 -14.47 11.97 -2.60
C MET A 69 -15.15 10.89 -3.44
N PRO A 70 -14.53 10.42 -4.54
CA PRO A 70 -15.10 9.33 -5.34
C PRO A 70 -15.36 8.08 -4.51
N GLY A 71 -16.50 7.43 -4.71
CA GLY A 71 -16.96 6.32 -3.89
C GLY A 71 -15.97 5.17 -3.75
N GLY A 72 -15.28 4.78 -4.84
CA GLY A 72 -14.25 3.75 -4.78
C GLY A 72 -13.02 4.16 -3.95
N ALA A 73 -12.65 5.45 -3.99
CA ALA A 73 -11.58 5.98 -3.14
C ALA A 73 -12.04 6.02 -1.67
N THR A 74 -13.30 6.39 -1.40
CA THR A 74 -13.86 6.43 -0.05
C THR A 74 -13.83 5.05 0.60
N SER A 75 -14.35 4.01 -0.06
CA SER A 75 -14.36 2.65 0.50
C SER A 75 -12.97 2.10 0.76
N SER A 76 -12.02 2.29 -0.19
CA SER A 76 -10.62 1.88 0.00
C SER A 76 -9.94 2.60 1.15
N SER A 77 -10.27 3.87 1.35
CA SER A 77 -9.73 4.71 2.42
C SER A 77 -10.25 4.29 3.79
N GLN A 78 -11.55 4.00 3.88
CA GLN A 78 -12.18 3.47 5.08
C GLN A 78 -11.57 2.11 5.46
N GLU A 79 -11.45 1.20 4.49
CA GLU A 79 -10.81 -0.10 4.70
C GLU A 79 -9.36 0.06 5.19
N GLY A 80 -8.61 0.98 4.61
CA GLY A 80 -7.25 1.31 5.03
C GLY A 80 -7.20 1.82 6.48
N ALA A 81 -8.13 2.69 6.87
CA ALA A 81 -8.23 3.21 8.24
C ALA A 81 -8.61 2.09 9.24
N VAL A 82 -9.52 1.19 8.87
CA VAL A 82 -9.87 0.01 9.67
C VAL A 82 -8.67 -0.90 9.87
N LYS A 83 -8.00 -1.30 8.77
CA LYS A 83 -6.84 -2.20 8.80
C LYS A 83 -5.69 -1.68 9.64
N GLN A 84 -5.55 -0.35 9.73
CA GLN A 84 -4.49 0.29 10.50
C GLN A 84 -4.93 0.74 11.91
N GLY A 85 -6.17 0.44 12.31
CA GLY A 85 -6.69 0.76 13.66
C GLY A 85 -7.01 2.23 13.88
N TYR A 86 -7.22 3.02 12.82
CA TYR A 86 -7.49 4.46 12.90
C TYR A 86 -8.89 4.86 12.42
N ILE A 87 -9.85 3.93 12.42
CA ILE A 87 -11.21 4.21 11.94
C ILE A 87 -11.88 5.37 12.70
N GLN A 88 -11.59 5.53 13.99
CA GLN A 88 -12.09 6.63 14.80
C GLN A 88 -11.60 8.00 14.36
N LEU A 89 -10.50 8.06 13.60
CA LEU A 89 -9.95 9.30 13.05
C LEU A 89 -10.47 9.63 11.65
N LEU A 90 -11.27 8.76 11.05
CA LEU A 90 -11.79 8.92 9.69
C LEU A 90 -12.53 10.26 9.47
N PRO A 91 -13.44 10.73 10.34
CA PRO A 91 -14.11 12.02 10.15
C PRO A 91 -13.13 13.19 10.03
N PHE A 92 -12.06 13.17 10.81
CA PHE A 92 -11.03 14.21 10.80
C PHE A 92 -10.15 14.16 9.54
N MET A 93 -9.90 12.95 9.01
CA MET A 93 -9.21 12.75 7.73
C MET A 93 -10.03 13.30 6.55
N LEU A 94 -11.33 13.03 6.54
CA LEU A 94 -12.25 13.52 5.51
C LEU A 94 -12.36 15.05 5.56
N GLU A 95 -12.44 15.63 6.75
CA GLU A 95 -12.45 17.08 6.90
C GLU A 95 -11.14 17.74 6.46
N PHE A 96 -10.00 17.14 6.84
CA PHE A 96 -8.70 17.58 6.37
C PHE A 96 -8.63 17.58 4.84
N LEU A 97 -9.09 16.49 4.21
CA LEU A 97 -9.12 16.33 2.76
C LEU A 97 -9.91 17.45 2.09
N GLU A 98 -11.12 17.74 2.57
CA GLU A 98 -11.98 18.80 2.03
C GLU A 98 -11.34 20.19 2.14
N CYS A 99 -10.74 20.51 3.29
CA CYS A 99 -10.06 21.79 3.47
C CYS A 99 -8.78 21.88 2.61
N SER A 100 -7.99 20.80 2.55
CA SER A 100 -6.77 20.71 1.75
C SER A 100 -7.04 20.88 0.26
N ARG A 101 -8.16 20.35 -0.24
CA ARG A 101 -8.59 20.52 -1.60
C ARG A 101 -8.84 22.00 -1.97
N ARG A 102 -9.37 22.78 -1.04
CA ARG A 102 -9.56 24.24 -1.24
C ARG A 102 -8.22 25.00 -1.30
N ILE A 103 -7.20 24.49 -0.62
CA ILE A 103 -5.86 25.08 -0.59
C ILE A 103 -5.07 24.73 -1.85
N VAL A 104 -4.92 23.44 -2.15
CA VAL A 104 -4.05 22.96 -3.24
C VAL A 104 -4.78 22.86 -4.57
N ARG A 105 -6.11 22.76 -4.54
CA ARG A 105 -6.99 22.72 -5.73
C ARG A 105 -6.67 21.58 -6.68
N TYR A 106 -6.42 20.40 -6.12
CA TYR A 106 -6.20 19.17 -6.88
C TYR A 106 -7.52 18.46 -7.22
N HIS A 107 -7.45 17.51 -8.16
CA HIS A 107 -8.56 16.59 -8.44
C HIS A 107 -8.49 15.35 -7.54
N ASP A 108 -9.65 14.97 -6.99
CA ASP A 108 -9.81 13.73 -6.21
C ASP A 108 -10.24 12.55 -7.07
N VAL A 109 -9.70 12.43 -8.28
CA VAL A 109 -9.90 11.27 -9.15
C VAL A 109 -8.64 10.42 -9.24
N THR A 110 -8.81 9.16 -9.49
CA THR A 110 -7.68 8.20 -9.62
C THR A 110 -6.71 8.63 -10.73
N PRO A 111 -5.40 8.67 -10.49
CA PRO A 111 -4.68 8.24 -9.27
C PRO A 111 -4.55 9.32 -8.18
N GLY A 112 -4.97 10.54 -8.43
CA GLY A 112 -4.84 11.69 -7.51
C GLY A 112 -5.51 11.45 -6.15
N SER A 113 -6.68 10.82 -6.12
CA SER A 113 -7.40 10.51 -4.88
C SER A 113 -6.60 9.65 -3.89
N GLN A 114 -5.72 8.78 -4.37
CA GLN A 114 -4.84 8.00 -3.50
C GLN A 114 -3.77 8.88 -2.84
N ILE A 115 -3.22 9.84 -3.57
CA ILE A 115 -2.20 10.77 -3.07
C ILE A 115 -2.81 11.67 -2.01
N THR A 116 -3.97 12.27 -2.30
CA THR A 116 -4.64 13.22 -1.42
C THR A 116 -5.17 12.55 -0.15
N TRP A 117 -5.75 11.35 -0.29
CA TRP A 117 -6.13 10.54 0.86
C TRP A 117 -4.96 10.20 1.76
N ASN A 118 -3.87 9.69 1.20
CA ASN A 118 -2.68 9.36 2.00
C ASN A 118 -2.11 10.58 2.71
N THR A 119 -2.18 11.76 2.10
CA THR A 119 -1.78 13.01 2.75
C THR A 119 -2.65 13.30 3.97
N ALA A 120 -3.98 13.20 3.83
CA ALA A 120 -4.91 13.38 4.94
C ALA A 120 -4.68 12.35 6.04
N PHE A 121 -4.51 11.08 5.67
CA PHE A 121 -4.22 10.00 6.59
C PHE A 121 -2.93 10.24 7.38
N LEU A 122 -1.84 10.62 6.70
CA LEU A 122 -0.54 10.88 7.34
C LEU A 122 -0.58 12.12 8.23
N ALA A 123 -1.21 13.20 7.80
CA ALA A 123 -1.33 14.41 8.57
C ALA A 123 -2.09 14.18 9.89
N VAL A 124 -3.28 13.58 9.81
CA VAL A 124 -4.13 13.34 11.00
C VAL A 124 -3.52 12.28 11.93
N THR A 125 -3.02 11.16 11.40
CA THR A 125 -2.36 10.15 12.25
C THR A 125 -1.03 10.63 12.81
N GLY A 126 -0.30 11.48 12.09
CA GLY A 126 0.91 12.13 12.58
C GLY A 126 0.61 13.07 13.75
N ALA A 127 -0.42 13.91 13.63
CA ALA A 127 -0.88 14.77 14.72
C ALA A 127 -1.33 13.94 15.92
N TRP A 128 -2.14 12.89 15.70
CA TRP A 128 -2.54 11.97 16.76
C TRP A 128 -1.36 11.33 17.50
N LYS A 129 -0.33 10.91 16.79
CA LYS A 129 0.89 10.31 17.38
C LYS A 129 1.72 11.32 18.19
N ARG A 130 1.69 12.60 17.86
CA ARG A 130 2.40 13.66 18.58
C ARG A 130 1.76 14.06 19.91
N GLY A 131 0.44 14.10 20.00
CA GLY A 131 -0.22 14.60 21.21
C GLY A 131 -1.73 14.27 21.29
N GLY A 132 -2.20 13.23 20.59
CA GLY A 132 -3.58 12.78 20.63
C GLY A 132 -4.55 13.78 20.00
N MET A 133 -5.79 13.80 20.51
CA MET A 133 -6.86 14.64 19.97
C MET A 133 -6.56 16.15 19.98
N PRO A 134 -5.91 16.75 21.00
CA PRO A 134 -5.55 18.17 20.96
C PRO A 134 -4.70 18.57 19.74
N GLU A 135 -3.73 17.74 19.33
CA GLU A 135 -2.92 18.01 18.14
C GLU A 135 -3.71 17.80 16.83
N VAL A 136 -4.66 16.85 16.82
CA VAL A 136 -5.59 16.67 15.69
C VAL A 136 -6.46 17.91 15.52
N GLU A 137 -7.05 18.42 16.60
CA GLU A 137 -7.87 19.64 16.58
C GLU A 137 -7.06 20.87 16.16
N ARG A 138 -5.83 21.00 16.65
CA ARG A 138 -4.90 22.04 16.23
C ARG A 138 -4.65 22.01 14.72
N LEU A 139 -4.35 20.83 14.17
CA LEU A 139 -4.17 20.61 12.73
C LEU A 139 -5.43 20.99 11.94
N LEU A 140 -6.61 20.55 12.38
CA LEU A 140 -7.88 20.88 11.72
C LEU A 140 -8.19 22.37 11.75
N ASN A 141 -7.92 23.06 12.86
CA ASN A 141 -8.07 24.51 12.94
C ASN A 141 -7.13 25.21 11.97
N ALA A 142 -5.87 24.76 11.86
CA ALA A 142 -4.91 25.33 10.90
C ALA A 142 -5.39 25.15 9.45
N VAL A 143 -5.83 23.94 9.06
CA VAL A 143 -6.27 23.67 7.68
C VAL A 143 -7.59 24.37 7.35
N ARG A 144 -8.54 24.51 8.29
CA ARG A 144 -9.78 25.29 8.12
C ARG A 144 -9.47 26.77 7.87
N THR A 145 -8.61 27.33 8.70
CA THR A 145 -8.17 28.74 8.58
C THR A 145 -7.47 28.99 7.26
N ALA A 146 -6.54 28.13 6.86
CA ALA A 146 -5.83 28.22 5.60
C ALA A 146 -6.74 28.04 4.37
N GLY A 147 -7.73 27.12 4.45
CA GLY A 147 -8.72 26.88 3.40
C GLY A 147 -9.85 27.91 3.35
N SER A 148 -9.90 28.84 4.28
CA SER A 148 -10.88 29.92 4.31
C SER A 148 -10.50 31.03 3.29
N LYS A 149 -11.48 31.83 2.87
CA LYS A 149 -11.24 32.99 1.98
C LYS A 149 -10.69 34.22 2.73
N ARG A 150 -10.26 34.08 3.99
CA ARG A 150 -9.70 35.18 4.78
C ARG A 150 -8.32 35.58 4.25
N THR A 151 -8.12 36.86 4.04
CA THR A 151 -6.84 37.43 3.57
C THR A 151 -6.00 38.03 4.69
N ASN A 152 -6.63 38.40 5.81
CA ASN A 152 -5.98 39.09 6.95
C ASN A 152 -5.64 38.10 8.06
N LEU A 153 -4.75 37.13 7.80
CA LEU A 153 -4.28 36.21 8.80
C LEU A 153 -3.25 36.87 9.73
N THR A 154 -3.33 36.57 11.02
CA THR A 154 -2.31 36.96 12.00
C THR A 154 -1.00 36.20 11.76
N GLN A 155 0.10 36.65 12.38
CA GLN A 155 1.37 35.94 12.28
C GLN A 155 1.28 34.52 12.85
N ALA A 156 0.62 34.34 13.99
CA ALA A 156 0.39 33.04 14.59
C ALA A 156 -0.39 32.08 13.65
N GLU A 157 -1.43 32.55 13.00
CA GLU A 157 -2.19 31.76 12.01
C GLU A 157 -1.35 31.41 10.78
N ARG A 158 -0.39 32.27 10.38
CA ARG A 158 0.56 31.98 9.30
C ARG A 158 1.58 30.91 9.71
N ASP A 159 2.06 30.97 10.94
CA ASP A 159 3.03 29.99 11.46
C ASP A 159 2.35 28.62 11.65
N GLU A 160 1.09 28.60 12.12
CA GLU A 160 0.30 27.36 12.23
C GLU A 160 0.05 26.68 10.87
N ARG A 161 0.00 27.38 9.74
CA ARG A 161 -0.13 26.75 8.41
C ARG A 161 1.00 25.79 8.08
N LEU A 162 2.18 25.96 8.68
CA LEU A 162 3.33 25.13 8.38
C LEU A 162 3.22 23.69 8.91
N ILE A 163 2.29 23.43 9.84
CA ILE A 163 2.07 22.05 10.32
C ILE A 163 1.21 21.20 9.36
N ILE A 164 0.51 21.81 8.41
CA ILE A 164 -0.55 21.15 7.63
C ILE A 164 0.01 19.99 6.79
N TYR A 165 1.11 20.20 6.08
CA TYR A 165 1.70 19.21 5.17
C TYR A 165 3.04 18.65 5.63
N MET A 166 3.45 18.90 6.87
CA MET A 166 4.76 18.46 7.37
C MET A 166 4.94 16.93 7.36
N ASP A 167 3.85 16.19 7.50
CA ASP A 167 3.83 14.72 7.48
C ASP A 167 3.51 14.15 6.09
N CYS A 168 3.40 14.98 5.04
CA CYS A 168 3.08 14.50 3.71
C CYS A 168 4.18 13.60 3.14
N ASN A 169 3.77 12.64 2.31
CA ASN A 169 4.70 11.74 1.65
C ASN A 169 5.31 12.35 0.36
N GLU A 170 6.24 11.62 -0.23
CA GLU A 170 6.91 12.06 -1.46
C GLU A 170 5.93 12.17 -2.64
N ALA A 171 4.92 11.31 -2.74
CA ALA A 171 3.94 11.39 -3.82
C ALA A 171 3.17 12.71 -3.79
N PHE A 172 2.81 13.23 -2.60
CA PHE A 172 2.19 14.54 -2.48
C PHE A 172 3.17 15.68 -2.84
N ARG A 173 4.43 15.59 -2.41
CA ARG A 173 5.47 16.53 -2.81
C ARG A 173 5.65 16.55 -4.32
N ASN A 174 5.67 15.39 -4.97
CA ASN A 174 5.74 15.26 -6.41
C ASN A 174 4.49 15.83 -7.12
N LEU A 175 3.30 15.68 -6.52
CA LEU A 175 2.06 16.34 -6.99
C LEU A 175 2.21 17.87 -6.97
N LEU A 176 2.69 18.44 -5.86
CA LEU A 176 2.93 19.88 -5.73
C LEU A 176 3.94 20.41 -6.75
N LEU A 177 4.94 19.62 -7.10
CA LEU A 177 5.96 19.96 -8.10
C LEU A 177 5.48 19.75 -9.55
N GLY A 178 4.26 19.26 -9.76
CA GLY A 178 3.71 19.00 -11.09
C GLY A 178 4.33 17.80 -11.81
N LYS A 179 5.01 16.87 -11.09
CA LYS A 179 5.60 15.67 -11.70
C LYS A 179 4.55 14.69 -12.25
N PHE A 180 3.30 14.80 -11.82
CA PHE A 180 2.15 14.05 -12.36
C PHE A 180 1.32 14.88 -13.35
N GLY A 181 1.81 16.01 -13.77
CA GLY A 181 1.12 16.99 -14.59
C GLY A 181 0.74 18.25 -13.81
N ARG A 182 0.34 19.26 -14.54
CA ARG A 182 -0.06 20.57 -13.98
C ARG A 182 -1.32 20.43 -13.16
N LEU A 183 -1.34 21.05 -11.97
CA LEU A 183 -2.57 21.18 -11.19
C LEU A 183 -3.62 22.00 -11.94
N PRO A 184 -4.92 21.65 -11.85
CA PRO A 184 -5.98 22.23 -12.69
C PRO A 184 -6.09 23.75 -12.61
N LEU A 185 -5.94 24.30 -11.42
CA LEU A 185 -6.05 25.73 -11.15
C LEU A 185 -4.69 26.41 -10.90
N GLY A 186 -3.62 25.76 -11.32
CA GLY A 186 -2.25 26.24 -11.17
C GLY A 186 -1.61 25.80 -9.85
N PHE A 187 -0.39 26.27 -9.66
CA PHE A 187 0.39 25.91 -8.48
C PHE A 187 -0.12 26.61 -7.22
N PRO A 188 -0.07 25.98 -6.04
CA PRO A 188 -0.47 26.61 -4.80
C PRO A 188 0.52 27.71 -4.35
N GLU A 189 0.15 28.43 -3.28
CA GLU A 189 0.98 29.46 -2.66
C GLU A 189 2.28 28.89 -2.05
N ASP A 190 3.29 29.71 -1.95
CA ASP A 190 4.65 29.33 -1.48
C ASP A 190 4.67 28.66 -0.10
N TRP A 191 3.80 29.10 0.82
CA TRP A 191 3.73 28.51 2.16
C TRP A 191 3.32 27.02 2.16
N VAL A 192 2.61 26.56 1.11
CA VAL A 192 2.28 25.12 0.95
C VAL A 192 3.54 24.32 0.72
N TYR A 193 4.46 24.86 -0.09
CA TYR A 193 5.77 24.24 -0.31
C TYR A 193 6.63 24.29 0.97
N GLU A 194 6.60 25.41 1.69
CA GLU A 194 7.31 25.53 2.96
C GLU A 194 6.81 24.49 3.98
N SER A 195 5.50 24.32 4.10
CA SER A 195 4.90 23.28 4.93
C SER A 195 5.31 21.86 4.51
N ALA A 196 5.33 21.56 3.20
CA ALA A 196 5.58 20.21 2.68
C ALA A 196 7.07 19.83 2.63
N PHE A 197 7.97 20.80 2.39
CA PHE A 197 9.40 20.56 2.18
C PHE A 197 10.30 21.13 3.32
N GLY A 198 9.71 21.86 4.28
CA GLY A 198 10.46 22.52 5.35
C GLY A 198 11.49 23.52 4.81
N ALA A 199 12.66 23.61 5.44
CA ALA A 199 13.69 24.59 5.09
C ALA A 199 14.19 24.51 3.63
N LYS A 200 14.04 23.36 2.97
CA LYS A 200 14.49 23.13 1.58
C LYS A 200 13.46 23.51 0.52
N TRP A 201 12.33 24.11 0.87
CA TRP A 201 11.24 24.34 -0.07
C TRP A 201 11.64 25.19 -1.30
N ARG A 202 12.51 26.22 -1.12
CA ARG A 202 12.98 27.04 -2.25
C ARG A 202 13.86 26.29 -3.24
N GLU A 203 14.62 25.30 -2.74
CA GLU A 203 15.40 24.39 -3.58
C GLU A 203 14.47 23.47 -4.37
N ALA A 204 13.48 22.86 -3.70
CA ALA A 204 12.50 21.99 -4.31
C ALA A 204 11.70 22.67 -5.45
N LEU A 205 11.42 23.97 -5.35
CA LEU A 205 10.74 24.72 -6.41
C LEU A 205 11.49 24.76 -7.75
N ARG A 206 12.81 24.51 -7.76
CA ARG A 206 13.60 24.43 -9.00
C ARG A 206 13.20 23.23 -9.85
N ASP A 207 12.66 22.18 -9.23
CA ASP A 207 12.21 20.94 -9.87
C ASP A 207 10.74 21.01 -10.33
N ARG A 208 10.06 22.17 -10.15
CA ARG A 208 8.67 22.35 -10.54
C ARG A 208 8.50 22.27 -12.04
N ARG A 209 7.54 21.47 -12.49
CA ARG A 209 7.25 21.25 -13.91
C ARG A 209 5.82 21.70 -14.25
N ALA A 210 5.64 22.29 -15.42
CA ALA A 210 4.32 22.65 -15.93
C ALA A 210 3.81 21.69 -17.01
N GLU A 211 4.68 20.85 -17.56
CA GLU A 211 4.37 19.95 -18.67
C GLU A 211 3.91 18.58 -18.19
N SER A 212 3.05 17.95 -18.99
CA SER A 212 2.60 16.60 -18.71
C SER A 212 3.78 15.63 -18.81
N PRO A 213 4.00 14.73 -17.81
CA PRO A 213 5.04 13.70 -17.89
C PRO A 213 4.86 12.75 -19.08
N LEU A 214 3.63 12.59 -19.60
CA LEU A 214 3.35 11.78 -20.81
C LEU A 214 4.12 12.26 -22.04
N LEU A 215 4.48 13.55 -22.10
CA LEU A 215 5.27 14.09 -23.23
C LEU A 215 6.74 13.72 -23.18
N THR A 216 7.23 13.28 -22.03
CA THR A 216 8.65 13.00 -21.77
C THR A 216 8.93 11.54 -21.40
N LEU A 217 7.89 10.74 -21.18
CA LEU A 217 8.03 9.31 -20.89
C LEU A 217 8.41 8.55 -22.16
N ALA A 218 9.45 7.72 -22.05
CA ALA A 218 9.75 6.75 -23.09
C ALA A 218 8.61 5.72 -23.21
N PRO A 219 8.32 5.20 -24.41
CA PRO A 219 7.41 4.08 -24.57
C PRO A 219 7.85 2.89 -23.71
N ALA A 220 6.85 2.17 -23.16
CA ALA A 220 7.15 0.97 -22.37
C ALA A 220 7.84 -0.09 -23.26
N ASP A 221 8.91 -0.69 -22.75
CA ASP A 221 9.57 -1.82 -23.39
C ASP A 221 8.75 -3.11 -23.14
N LEU A 222 7.70 -3.28 -23.93
CA LEU A 222 6.80 -4.44 -23.81
C LEU A 222 7.54 -5.77 -24.06
N ALA A 223 8.53 -5.77 -24.96
CA ALA A 223 9.30 -6.97 -25.26
C ALA A 223 10.18 -7.36 -24.06
N GLY A 224 10.91 -6.39 -23.49
CA GLY A 224 11.72 -6.62 -22.29
C GLY A 224 10.90 -7.05 -21.08
N GLU A 225 9.72 -6.44 -20.84
CA GLU A 225 8.84 -6.84 -19.74
C GLU A 225 8.25 -8.25 -19.96
N ARG A 226 7.97 -8.66 -21.20
CA ARG A 226 7.56 -10.04 -21.50
C ARG A 226 8.67 -11.05 -21.17
N VAL A 227 9.89 -10.79 -21.62
CA VAL A 227 11.06 -11.64 -21.30
C VAL A 227 11.25 -11.74 -19.79
N LYS A 228 11.08 -10.64 -19.07
CA LYS A 228 11.16 -10.60 -17.61
C LYS A 228 10.09 -11.47 -16.94
N LEU A 229 8.84 -11.36 -17.37
CA LEU A 229 7.76 -12.21 -16.88
C LEU A 229 8.07 -13.69 -17.12
N GLU A 230 8.44 -14.05 -18.35
CA GLU A 230 8.74 -15.43 -18.74
C GLU A 230 9.92 -16.01 -17.94
N SER A 231 10.93 -15.19 -17.64
CA SER A 231 12.02 -15.57 -16.74
C SER A 231 11.54 -15.88 -15.32
N LEU A 232 10.57 -15.09 -14.80
CA LEU A 232 10.02 -15.29 -13.45
C LEU A 232 9.14 -16.54 -13.36
N ILE A 233 8.28 -16.80 -14.39
CA ILE A 233 7.39 -17.96 -14.42
C ILE A 233 8.04 -19.22 -15.02
N LYS A 234 9.24 -19.09 -15.60
CA LYS A 234 10.07 -20.16 -16.22
C LYS A 234 9.36 -20.90 -17.37
N ARG A 235 8.57 -20.20 -18.14
CA ARG A 235 7.88 -20.66 -19.35
C ARG A 235 7.41 -19.47 -20.17
N PRO A 236 6.99 -19.68 -21.45
CA PRO A 236 6.31 -18.65 -22.21
C PRO A 236 5.03 -18.18 -21.50
N ALA A 237 4.79 -16.87 -21.50
CA ALA A 237 3.58 -16.26 -20.95
C ALA A 237 2.47 -16.24 -22.01
N THR A 238 1.23 -16.50 -21.58
CA THR A 238 0.07 -16.24 -22.42
C THR A 238 -0.18 -14.73 -22.53
N GLU A 239 -0.95 -14.31 -23.53
CA GLU A 239 -1.31 -12.90 -23.68
C GLU A 239 -2.09 -12.36 -22.47
N GLU A 240 -3.03 -13.16 -21.95
CA GLU A 240 -3.77 -12.82 -20.72
C GLU A 240 -2.85 -12.60 -19.53
N GLU A 241 -1.89 -13.50 -19.30
CA GLU A 241 -0.93 -13.39 -18.22
C GLU A 241 -0.03 -12.15 -18.38
N PHE A 242 0.39 -11.85 -19.60
CA PHE A 242 1.20 -10.67 -19.88
C PHE A 242 0.41 -9.38 -19.65
N VAL A 243 -0.81 -9.28 -20.13
CA VAL A 243 -1.68 -8.10 -19.89
C VAL A 243 -1.95 -7.91 -18.39
N MET A 244 -2.24 -9.01 -17.68
CA MET A 244 -2.43 -8.98 -16.23
C MET A 244 -1.14 -8.51 -15.51
N TYR A 245 0.02 -9.01 -15.93
CA TYR A 245 1.32 -8.62 -15.38
C TYR A 245 1.65 -7.15 -15.63
N MET A 246 1.38 -6.64 -16.82
CA MET A 246 1.61 -5.21 -17.12
C MET A 246 0.75 -4.27 -16.28
N ASN A 247 -0.46 -4.69 -15.92
CA ASN A 247 -1.35 -3.89 -15.08
C ASN A 247 -1.07 -4.03 -13.58
N HIS A 248 -0.83 -5.27 -13.11
CA HIS A 248 -0.70 -5.61 -11.68
C HIS A 248 0.36 -6.70 -11.48
N PRO A 249 1.67 -6.38 -11.58
CA PRO A 249 2.73 -7.38 -11.59
C PRO A 249 2.72 -8.36 -10.42
N ALA A 250 2.56 -7.86 -9.21
CA ALA A 250 2.58 -8.68 -8.01
C ALA A 250 1.38 -9.65 -7.93
N ASP A 251 0.20 -9.18 -8.29
CA ASP A 251 -1.02 -10.00 -8.23
C ASP A 251 -1.09 -10.98 -9.41
N ALA A 252 -0.58 -10.59 -10.58
CA ALA A 252 -0.43 -11.49 -11.71
C ALA A 252 0.43 -12.70 -11.34
N LEU A 253 1.61 -12.48 -10.74
CA LEU A 253 2.48 -13.58 -10.32
C LEU A 253 1.82 -14.49 -9.28
N LYS A 254 1.08 -13.95 -8.33
CA LYS A 254 0.30 -14.75 -7.36
C LYS A 254 -0.78 -15.58 -8.05
N THR A 255 -1.50 -14.99 -9.01
CA THR A 255 -2.55 -15.66 -9.77
C THR A 255 -1.97 -16.77 -10.64
N ILE A 256 -0.88 -16.52 -11.35
CA ILE A 256 -0.18 -17.51 -12.18
C ILE A 256 0.30 -18.67 -11.30
N GLU A 257 0.91 -18.40 -10.14
CA GLU A 257 1.37 -19.43 -9.22
C GLU A 257 0.19 -20.21 -8.62
N PHE A 258 -0.91 -19.55 -8.27
CA PHE A 258 -2.11 -20.21 -7.79
C PHE A 258 -2.69 -21.16 -8.86
N ARG A 259 -2.87 -20.68 -10.10
CA ARG A 259 -3.38 -21.50 -11.22
C ARG A 259 -2.45 -22.69 -11.51
N ARG A 260 -1.13 -22.47 -11.43
CA ARG A 260 -0.15 -23.54 -11.60
C ARG A 260 -0.28 -24.63 -10.54
N ARG A 261 -0.56 -24.24 -9.28
CA ARG A 261 -0.63 -25.17 -8.14
C ARG A 261 -1.98 -25.87 -8.02
N PHE A 262 -3.06 -25.15 -8.23
CA PHE A 262 -4.42 -25.62 -7.92
C PHE A 262 -5.33 -25.78 -9.16
N GLY A 263 -4.84 -25.43 -10.34
CA GLY A 263 -5.68 -25.39 -11.54
C GLY A 263 -6.45 -24.08 -11.70
N ASP A 264 -7.35 -24.05 -12.70
CA ASP A 264 -8.19 -22.88 -12.95
C ASP A 264 -9.38 -22.87 -11.97
N PRO A 265 -9.50 -21.87 -11.09
CA PRO A 265 -10.62 -21.76 -10.16
C PRO A 265 -11.98 -21.58 -10.85
N ASN A 266 -12.00 -21.13 -12.11
CA ASN A 266 -13.24 -20.99 -12.88
C ASN A 266 -13.92 -22.33 -13.17
N ALA A 267 -13.22 -23.45 -12.99
CA ALA A 267 -13.79 -24.80 -13.12
C ALA A 267 -14.66 -25.18 -11.90
N LEU A 268 -14.60 -24.44 -10.80
CA LEU A 268 -15.36 -24.72 -9.59
C LEU A 268 -16.69 -23.95 -9.57
N PRO A 269 -17.78 -24.55 -9.07
CA PRO A 269 -19.01 -23.83 -8.74
C PRO A 269 -18.73 -22.72 -7.71
N LEU A 270 -19.50 -21.63 -7.79
CA LEU A 270 -19.28 -20.46 -6.91
C LEU A 270 -19.45 -20.78 -5.43
N ASP A 271 -20.41 -21.63 -5.08
CA ASP A 271 -20.63 -22.08 -3.70
C ASP A 271 -19.41 -22.84 -3.17
N VAL A 272 -18.87 -23.75 -3.96
CA VAL A 272 -17.64 -24.49 -3.60
C VAL A 272 -16.44 -23.56 -3.48
N TRP A 273 -16.32 -22.57 -4.36
CA TRP A 273 -15.25 -21.58 -4.29
C TRP A 273 -15.29 -20.74 -3.00
N PHE A 274 -16.49 -20.27 -2.61
CA PHE A 274 -16.66 -19.38 -1.45
C PHE A 274 -16.78 -20.11 -0.11
N GLU A 275 -17.45 -21.26 -0.08
CA GLU A 275 -17.76 -21.98 1.16
C GLU A 275 -16.95 -23.26 1.36
N GLY A 276 -16.30 -23.76 0.32
CA GLY A 276 -15.67 -25.08 0.32
C GLY A 276 -16.70 -26.22 0.31
N LEU A 277 -16.20 -27.43 0.49
CA LEU A 277 -17.02 -28.64 0.62
C LEU A 277 -17.08 -29.06 2.09
N ARG A 278 -18.22 -29.59 2.50
CA ARG A 278 -18.47 -30.13 3.84
C ARG A 278 -18.53 -31.67 3.79
N SER A 279 -18.38 -32.29 4.95
CA SER A 279 -18.58 -33.74 5.08
C SER A 279 -19.97 -34.13 4.58
N GLY A 280 -20.06 -35.15 3.74
CA GLY A 280 -21.30 -35.65 3.10
C GLY A 280 -21.65 -34.95 1.79
N GLU A 281 -20.97 -33.89 1.38
CA GLU A 281 -21.24 -33.22 0.11
C GLU A 281 -20.52 -33.88 -1.06
N THR A 282 -21.11 -33.72 -2.24
CA THR A 282 -20.61 -34.29 -3.50
C THR A 282 -20.38 -33.15 -4.51
N LEU A 283 -19.20 -33.11 -5.10
CA LEU A 283 -18.85 -32.24 -6.20
C LEU A 283 -18.70 -33.04 -7.50
N ASN A 284 -19.43 -32.63 -8.53
CA ASN A 284 -19.19 -33.09 -9.89
C ASN A 284 -18.42 -32.01 -10.65
N PHE A 285 -17.32 -32.39 -11.27
CA PHE A 285 -16.46 -31.46 -12.02
C PHE A 285 -15.84 -32.15 -13.24
N SER A 286 -15.28 -31.36 -14.14
CA SER A 286 -14.52 -31.91 -15.28
C SER A 286 -13.06 -31.53 -15.15
N SER A 287 -12.17 -32.48 -15.40
CA SER A 287 -10.72 -32.20 -15.50
C SER A 287 -10.42 -31.40 -16.76
N SER A 288 -9.20 -30.87 -16.85
CA SER A 288 -8.75 -30.03 -17.97
C SER A 288 -8.79 -30.72 -19.33
N ASP A 289 -8.80 -32.04 -19.35
CA ASP A 289 -9.00 -32.88 -20.57
C ASP A 289 -10.47 -33.19 -20.87
N GLY A 290 -11.40 -32.58 -20.11
CA GLY A 290 -12.85 -32.72 -20.31
C GLY A 290 -13.46 -33.95 -19.70
N LYS A 291 -12.75 -34.79 -18.97
CA LYS A 291 -13.30 -35.97 -18.32
C LYS A 291 -14.13 -35.59 -17.10
N PRO A 292 -15.36 -36.15 -16.97
CA PRO A 292 -16.16 -35.94 -15.78
C PRO A 292 -15.63 -36.73 -14.60
N HIS A 293 -15.65 -36.10 -13.44
CA HIS A 293 -15.25 -36.67 -12.15
C HIS A 293 -16.29 -36.39 -11.09
N GLN A 294 -16.36 -37.29 -10.10
CA GLN A 294 -17.22 -37.09 -8.93
C GLN A 294 -16.35 -37.22 -7.65
N MET A 295 -16.43 -36.24 -6.80
CA MET A 295 -15.78 -36.24 -5.50
C MET A 295 -16.82 -36.18 -4.39
N HIS A 296 -16.79 -37.15 -3.47
CA HIS A 296 -17.66 -37.18 -2.29
C HIS A 296 -16.83 -37.06 -1.02
N ILE A 297 -17.08 -36.06 -0.19
CA ILE A 297 -16.33 -35.81 1.06
C ILE A 297 -16.88 -36.75 2.16
N LEU A 298 -16.06 -37.65 2.64
CA LEU A 298 -16.40 -38.56 3.74
C LEU A 298 -16.26 -37.87 5.11
N SER A 299 -15.09 -37.27 5.36
CA SER A 299 -14.83 -36.57 6.61
C SER A 299 -13.79 -35.47 6.45
N ILE A 300 -13.92 -34.45 7.27
CA ILE A 300 -12.94 -33.38 7.45
C ILE A 300 -12.60 -33.37 8.94
N ASP A 301 -11.38 -33.76 9.29
CA ASP A 301 -10.95 -33.84 10.68
C ASP A 301 -10.68 -32.43 11.23
N PRO A 302 -10.77 -32.21 12.55
CA PRO A 302 -10.36 -30.95 13.18
C PRO A 302 -8.93 -30.58 12.84
N VAL A 303 -8.66 -29.25 12.83
CA VAL A 303 -7.31 -28.72 12.56
C VAL A 303 -6.35 -29.11 13.68
N THR A 304 -5.20 -29.70 13.35
CA THR A 304 -4.15 -30.05 14.31
C THR A 304 -3.42 -28.79 14.81
N GLU A 305 -2.61 -28.93 15.86
CA GLU A 305 -1.77 -27.84 16.39
C GLU A 305 -0.78 -27.31 15.36
N GLU A 306 -0.33 -28.15 14.41
CA GLU A 306 0.55 -27.76 13.31
C GLU A 306 -0.21 -27.07 12.15
N GLY A 307 -1.53 -26.89 12.27
CA GLY A 307 -2.35 -26.19 11.31
C GLY A 307 -2.77 -27.04 10.09
N PHE A 308 -2.83 -28.36 10.23
CA PHE A 308 -3.32 -29.25 9.18
C PHE A 308 -4.68 -29.86 9.54
N SER A 309 -5.51 -30.06 8.52
CA SER A 309 -6.74 -30.85 8.60
C SER A 309 -6.64 -32.03 7.63
N THR A 310 -7.04 -33.20 8.07
CA THR A 310 -7.10 -34.38 7.21
C THR A 310 -8.47 -34.48 6.58
N VAL A 311 -8.50 -34.55 5.25
CA VAL A 311 -9.72 -34.73 4.47
C VAL A 311 -9.71 -36.12 3.86
N ARG A 312 -10.77 -36.91 4.10
CA ARG A 312 -11.04 -38.20 3.46
C ARG A 312 -12.17 -38.04 2.46
N TYR A 313 -11.97 -38.52 1.26
CA TYR A 313 -12.95 -38.40 0.19
C TYR A 313 -12.90 -39.58 -0.78
N VAL A 314 -13.97 -39.77 -1.47
CA VAL A 314 -14.06 -40.72 -2.59
C VAL A 314 -13.93 -39.92 -3.89
N LEU A 315 -12.98 -40.26 -4.73
CA LEU A 315 -12.87 -39.72 -6.09
C LEU A 315 -13.04 -40.87 -7.10
N ASP A 316 -14.08 -40.81 -7.91
CA ASP A 316 -14.38 -41.80 -8.94
C ASP A 316 -14.32 -43.27 -8.45
N SER A 317 -14.75 -43.54 -7.24
CA SER A 317 -14.75 -44.87 -6.58
C SER A 317 -13.47 -45.20 -5.79
N GLU A 318 -12.44 -44.37 -5.76
CA GLU A 318 -11.25 -44.53 -4.93
C GLU A 318 -11.36 -43.72 -3.66
N ILE A 319 -11.05 -44.34 -2.50
CA ILE A 319 -10.98 -43.64 -1.22
C ILE A 319 -9.56 -43.02 -1.06
N LEU A 320 -9.54 -41.70 -1.00
CA LEU A 320 -8.31 -40.95 -0.88
C LEU A 320 -8.27 -40.16 0.43
N THR A 321 -7.06 -39.84 0.87
CA THR A 321 -6.84 -39.02 2.05
C THR A 321 -5.79 -37.98 1.73
N CYS A 322 -6.05 -36.71 2.07
CA CYS A 322 -5.07 -35.64 1.95
C CYS A 322 -5.00 -34.82 3.22
N ALA A 323 -3.79 -34.34 3.54
CA ALA A 323 -3.58 -33.34 4.57
C ALA A 323 -3.63 -31.94 3.95
N VAL A 324 -4.59 -31.14 4.38
CA VAL A 324 -4.79 -29.77 3.91
C VAL A 324 -4.24 -28.81 4.96
N LYS A 325 -3.30 -27.95 4.58
CA LYS A 325 -2.85 -26.88 5.44
C LYS A 325 -3.94 -25.80 5.50
N VAL A 326 -4.55 -25.66 6.67
CA VAL A 326 -5.54 -24.63 6.92
C VAL A 326 -4.79 -23.30 7.13
N LYS A 327 -5.30 -22.22 6.55
CA LYS A 327 -4.68 -20.88 6.57
C LYS A 327 -4.11 -20.53 7.95
N GLU A 328 -2.92 -19.95 7.95
CA GLU A 328 -2.23 -19.43 9.12
C GLU A 328 -3.13 -18.54 9.98
N GLY A 329 -3.66 -19.09 11.05
CA GLY A 329 -4.50 -18.39 12.03
C GLY A 329 -4.44 -19.05 13.42
N THR A 330 -4.02 -20.32 13.49
CA THR A 330 -4.01 -21.13 14.72
C THR A 330 -2.66 -21.77 15.04
N GLY A 331 -1.64 -21.62 14.18
CA GLY A 331 -0.26 -21.99 14.52
C GLY A 331 0.35 -21.02 15.55
N PRO A 332 1.43 -21.39 16.26
CA PRO A 332 2.14 -20.47 17.13
C PRO A 332 2.46 -19.23 16.29
N LYS A 333 1.95 -18.07 16.73
CA LYS A 333 2.25 -16.79 16.06
C LYS A 333 3.75 -16.71 15.93
N SER A 334 4.25 -16.68 14.69
CA SER A 334 5.63 -16.30 14.41
C SER A 334 5.87 -15.05 15.25
N THR A 335 6.76 -15.14 16.22
CA THR A 335 7.11 -14.02 17.08
C THR A 335 7.78 -12.99 16.18
N VAL A 336 7.00 -12.03 15.70
CA VAL A 336 7.51 -10.91 14.92
C VAL A 336 8.53 -10.21 15.81
N LEU A 337 9.79 -10.24 15.40
CA LEU A 337 10.85 -9.57 16.13
C LEU A 337 10.61 -8.07 16.01
N ARG A 338 10.35 -7.40 17.13
CA ARG A 338 10.08 -5.97 17.16
C ARG A 338 11.34 -5.22 17.62
N ALA A 339 11.53 -4.03 17.04
CA ALA A 339 12.57 -3.13 17.52
C ALA A 339 12.25 -2.66 18.94
N GLU A 340 13.27 -2.54 19.76
CA GLU A 340 13.19 -2.02 21.12
C GLU A 340 12.93 -0.50 21.05
N PRO A 341 11.95 0.03 21.80
CA PRO A 341 11.67 1.45 21.83
C PRO A 341 12.92 2.27 22.21
N GLY A 342 13.25 3.24 21.36
CA GLY A 342 14.43 4.12 21.58
C GLY A 342 15.77 3.55 21.11
N ASN A 343 15.85 2.33 20.63
CA ASN A 343 17.09 1.77 20.09
C ASN A 343 17.29 2.24 18.63
N VAL A 344 18.13 3.26 18.46
CA VAL A 344 18.42 3.90 17.15
C VAL A 344 19.16 2.98 16.16
N TYR A 345 19.71 1.86 16.62
CA TYR A 345 20.39 0.86 15.80
C TYR A 345 19.46 -0.25 15.30
N GLN A 346 18.21 -0.25 15.75
CA GLN A 346 17.20 -1.20 15.31
C GLN A 346 16.18 -0.48 14.42
N VAL A 347 16.26 -0.72 13.12
CA VAL A 347 15.42 -0.01 12.14
C VAL A 347 14.25 -0.91 11.75
N ALA A 348 13.06 -0.46 12.12
CA ALA A 348 11.82 -1.19 11.98
C ALA A 348 10.88 -0.57 10.95
N SER A 349 9.87 -1.32 10.52
CA SER A 349 8.79 -0.76 9.73
C SER A 349 8.01 0.28 10.56
N PRO A 350 7.84 1.51 10.06
CA PRO A 350 7.13 2.55 10.80
C PRO A 350 5.63 2.31 10.92
N ARG A 351 5.07 1.40 10.13
CA ARG A 351 3.64 1.04 10.08
C ARG A 351 3.47 -0.37 9.52
N LYS A 352 2.27 -0.93 9.67
CA LYS A 352 1.86 -2.10 8.91
C LYS A 352 1.88 -1.76 7.42
N ALA A 353 2.67 -2.50 6.64
CA ALA A 353 2.99 -2.18 5.25
C ALA A 353 3.43 -3.43 4.48
N ASP A 354 3.71 -3.27 3.20
CA ASP A 354 4.42 -4.26 2.41
C ASP A 354 5.86 -3.77 2.15
N LEU A 355 6.86 -4.56 2.53
CA LEU A 355 8.26 -4.29 2.27
C LEU A 355 8.50 -4.39 0.75
N TRP A 356 8.97 -3.28 0.16
CA TRP A 356 9.12 -3.11 -1.28
C TRP A 356 10.52 -3.50 -1.75
N ILE A 357 11.53 -2.90 -1.15
CA ILE A 357 12.93 -3.14 -1.48
C ILE A 357 13.82 -2.88 -0.25
N VAL A 358 14.89 -3.66 -0.11
CA VAL A 358 15.96 -3.42 0.86
C VAL A 358 17.22 -3.06 0.07
N HIS A 359 17.76 -1.87 0.34
CA HIS A 359 18.88 -1.29 -0.40
C HIS A 359 20.26 -1.69 0.14
N VAL A 360 20.30 -2.28 1.34
CA VAL A 360 21.53 -2.56 2.07
C VAL A 360 21.75 -4.05 2.28
N SER A 361 23.01 -4.42 2.42
CA SER A 361 23.47 -5.77 2.75
C SER A 361 24.26 -5.77 4.06
N GLU A 362 24.34 -6.93 4.68
CA GLU A 362 25.15 -7.11 5.90
C GLU A 362 26.61 -6.75 5.64
N GLY A 363 27.18 -5.95 6.50
CA GLY A 363 28.54 -5.40 6.38
C GLY A 363 28.59 -4.00 5.74
N ASP A 364 27.53 -3.50 5.13
CA ASP A 364 27.52 -2.16 4.55
C ASP A 364 27.67 -1.08 5.63
N ILE A 365 28.46 -0.04 5.33
CA ILE A 365 28.56 1.15 6.17
C ILE A 365 27.52 2.14 5.70
N VAL A 366 26.63 2.56 6.60
CA VAL A 366 25.55 3.50 6.33
C VAL A 366 25.70 4.79 7.10
N LYS A 367 25.20 5.87 6.54
CA LYS A 367 25.19 7.21 7.13
C LYS A 367 23.80 7.56 7.66
N ALA A 368 23.74 8.39 8.68
CA ALA A 368 22.48 8.98 9.13
C ALA A 368 21.75 9.65 7.96
N GLY A 369 20.47 9.36 7.79
CA GLY A 369 19.66 9.81 6.66
C GLY A 369 19.72 8.94 5.41
N GLN A 370 20.62 7.94 5.34
CA GLN A 370 20.70 7.03 4.20
C GLN A 370 19.50 6.07 4.19
N GLU A 371 18.88 5.88 3.02
CA GLU A 371 17.79 4.93 2.83
C GLU A 371 18.28 3.49 3.02
N LEU A 372 17.58 2.73 3.86
CA LEU A 372 17.87 1.33 4.14
C LEU A 372 16.90 0.41 3.42
N PHE A 373 15.64 0.76 3.44
CA PHE A 373 14.59 0.01 2.74
C PHE A 373 13.36 0.89 2.48
N ASN A 374 12.54 0.46 1.52
CA ASN A 374 11.26 1.10 1.22
C ASN A 374 10.11 0.17 1.56
N VAL A 375 9.07 0.74 2.14
CA VAL A 375 7.80 0.06 2.38
C VAL A 375 6.69 0.68 1.54
N SER A 376 5.77 -0.14 1.06
CA SER A 376 4.56 0.32 0.37
C SER A 376 3.40 0.37 1.35
N ILE A 377 2.81 1.56 1.49
CA ILE A 377 1.62 1.79 2.30
C ILE A 377 0.53 2.29 1.36
N MET A 378 -0.56 1.53 1.20
CA MET A 378 -1.66 1.91 0.31
C MET A 378 -1.19 2.26 -1.13
N LYS A 379 -0.33 1.42 -1.70
CA LYS A 379 0.28 1.56 -3.04
C LYS A 379 1.24 2.76 -3.19
N GLN A 380 1.70 3.32 -2.09
CA GLN A 380 2.72 4.37 -2.11
C GLN A 380 3.97 3.93 -1.38
N GLU A 381 5.11 4.21 -1.98
CA GLU A 381 6.41 3.90 -1.41
C GLU A 381 6.80 4.94 -0.37
N LYS A 382 7.39 4.47 0.72
CA LYS A 382 8.00 5.29 1.75
C LYS A 382 9.38 4.75 2.09
N ALA A 383 10.39 5.60 1.96
CA ALA A 383 11.74 5.30 2.39
C ALA A 383 11.84 5.28 3.92
N VAL A 384 12.60 4.32 4.43
CA VAL A 384 12.99 4.24 5.84
C VAL A 384 14.50 4.35 5.90
N CYS A 385 14.97 5.37 6.61
CA CYS A 385 16.37 5.77 6.64
C CYS A 385 17.04 5.42 7.97
N ALA A 386 18.36 5.28 7.97
CA ALA A 386 19.17 5.17 9.17
C ALA A 386 19.04 6.43 10.04
N ALA A 387 18.79 6.26 11.33
CA ALA A 387 18.78 7.38 12.28
C ALA A 387 20.19 7.85 12.66
N VAL A 388 21.19 6.97 12.56
CA VAL A 388 22.58 7.18 12.95
C VAL A 388 23.54 6.52 11.97
N ASP A 389 24.80 6.92 11.98
CA ASP A 389 25.87 6.22 11.28
C ASP A 389 26.06 4.82 11.89
N GLY A 390 26.24 3.80 11.03
CA GLY A 390 26.37 2.43 11.49
C GLY A 390 26.91 1.47 10.45
N ILE A 391 27.12 0.22 10.87
CA ILE A 391 27.41 -0.91 9.99
C ILE A 391 26.18 -1.81 10.03
N VAL A 392 25.70 -2.24 8.89
CA VAL A 392 24.58 -3.20 8.81
C VAL A 392 25.03 -4.53 9.40
N LYS A 393 24.52 -4.84 10.59
CA LYS A 393 24.82 -6.07 11.32
C LYS A 393 24.02 -7.24 10.80
N ARG A 394 22.74 -6.99 10.49
CA ARG A 394 21.82 -8.04 10.07
C ARG A 394 20.65 -7.46 9.27
N VAL A 395 20.26 -8.15 8.19
CA VAL A 395 19.04 -7.89 7.43
C VAL A 395 18.08 -9.07 7.67
N LEU A 396 17.01 -8.83 8.43
CA LEU A 396 16.07 -9.86 8.86
C LEU A 396 15.04 -10.24 7.79
N LYS A 397 14.68 -9.29 6.95
CA LYS A 397 13.81 -9.53 5.79
C LYS A 397 14.42 -8.87 4.56
N ARG A 398 14.43 -9.58 3.43
CA ARG A 398 14.93 -9.08 2.15
C ARG A 398 13.78 -9.02 1.16
N ALA A 399 13.61 -7.88 0.51
CA ALA A 399 12.70 -7.69 -0.59
C ALA A 399 13.40 -6.93 -1.72
N ASP A 400 13.12 -7.31 -2.94
CA ASP A 400 13.51 -6.60 -4.15
C ASP A 400 12.37 -6.73 -5.15
N PHE A 401 11.45 -5.76 -5.13
CA PHE A 401 10.31 -5.74 -6.02
C PHE A 401 10.73 -5.55 -7.49
N ALA A 402 11.82 -4.85 -7.74
CA ALA A 402 12.29 -4.62 -9.11
C ALA A 402 12.66 -5.92 -9.82
N GLN A 403 13.26 -6.87 -9.08
CA GLN A 403 13.66 -8.17 -9.61
C GLN A 403 12.56 -9.23 -9.46
N THR A 404 11.93 -9.31 -8.28
CA THR A 404 11.05 -10.43 -7.91
C THR A 404 9.58 -10.17 -8.17
N ARG A 405 9.18 -8.90 -8.30
CA ARG A 405 7.78 -8.45 -8.34
C ARG A 405 6.94 -8.91 -7.12
N ARG A 406 7.60 -9.25 -6.03
CA ARG A 406 6.97 -9.68 -4.78
C ARG A 406 7.25 -8.67 -3.67
N MET A 407 6.22 -8.37 -2.91
CA MET A 407 6.30 -7.59 -1.68
C MET A 407 6.14 -8.53 -0.48
N ILE A 408 6.75 -8.16 0.65
CA ILE A 408 6.69 -8.96 1.87
C ILE A 408 5.92 -8.17 2.93
N PRO A 409 4.80 -8.71 3.47
CA PRO A 409 4.06 -8.02 4.51
C PRO A 409 4.89 -7.88 5.79
N VAL A 410 4.82 -6.70 6.39
CA VAL A 410 5.50 -6.36 7.64
C VAL A 410 4.55 -5.62 8.57
N GLU A 411 4.69 -5.87 9.88
CA GLU A 411 3.90 -5.22 10.91
C GLU A 411 4.55 -3.91 11.40
N GLU A 412 3.76 -3.04 12.02
CA GLU A 412 4.30 -1.82 12.66
C GLU A 412 5.27 -2.19 13.77
N GLY A 413 6.47 -1.61 13.75
CA GLY A 413 7.52 -1.92 14.72
C GLY A 413 8.30 -3.21 14.44
N GLU A 414 8.00 -3.93 13.38
CA GLU A 414 8.75 -5.12 12.99
C GLU A 414 10.17 -4.75 12.55
N LEU A 415 11.17 -5.37 13.18
CA LEU A 415 12.58 -5.14 12.91
C LEU A 415 12.98 -5.69 11.54
N ILE A 416 13.50 -4.83 10.68
CA ILE A 416 13.92 -5.18 9.32
C ILE A 416 15.45 -5.17 9.20
N VAL A 417 16.10 -4.11 9.70
CA VAL A 417 17.55 -3.96 9.65
C VAL A 417 18.09 -3.66 11.03
N GLU A 418 19.11 -4.40 11.45
CA GLU A 418 19.86 -4.16 12.67
C GLU A 418 21.22 -3.57 12.31
N LEU A 419 21.55 -2.42 12.90
CA LEU A 419 22.83 -1.75 12.74
C LEU A 419 23.73 -2.02 13.96
N ALA A 420 25.01 -1.90 13.75
CA ALA A 420 26.02 -1.82 14.81
C ALA A 420 26.72 -0.47 14.73
N PRO A 421 27.15 0.12 15.87
CA PRO A 421 27.91 1.36 15.85
C PRO A 421 29.22 1.18 15.08
N VAL A 422 29.62 2.21 14.35
CA VAL A 422 30.93 2.24 13.67
C VAL A 422 32.03 2.26 14.75
N PRO A 423 32.98 1.33 14.72
CA PRO A 423 34.06 1.31 15.70
C PRO A 423 34.95 2.55 15.55
N LYS A 424 35.33 3.13 16.67
CA LYS A 424 36.34 4.23 16.70
C LYS A 424 37.63 3.74 16.02
N ARG A 425 38.29 4.60 15.26
CA ARG A 425 39.61 4.32 14.69
C ARG A 425 40.67 5.11 15.40
N CYS A 426 41.81 4.49 15.65
CA CYS A 426 42.99 5.19 16.19
C CYS A 426 43.50 6.18 15.17
N THR A 427 43.63 7.44 15.55
CA THR A 427 44.18 8.53 14.71
C THR A 427 45.67 8.37 14.44
N ALA A 428 46.40 7.64 15.27
CA ALA A 428 47.83 7.44 15.15
C ALA A 428 48.23 6.26 14.24
N CYS A 429 47.46 5.13 14.22
CA CYS A 429 47.81 3.95 13.44
C CYS A 429 46.65 3.40 12.57
N GLY A 430 45.47 4.03 12.56
CA GLY A 430 44.32 3.62 11.78
C GLY A 430 43.60 2.39 12.27
N THR A 431 44.10 1.71 13.30
CA THR A 431 43.51 0.45 13.83
C THR A 431 42.11 0.72 14.41
N PRO A 432 41.09 -0.08 14.08
CA PRO A 432 39.78 0.03 14.73
C PRO A 432 39.87 -0.34 16.22
N ALA A 433 39.12 0.36 17.05
CA ALA A 433 39.03 0.07 18.47
C ALA A 433 38.37 -1.29 18.72
N PHE A 434 38.80 -1.98 19.74
CA PHE A 434 38.25 -3.27 20.13
C PHE A 434 36.80 -3.19 20.61
N SER A 435 36.46 -2.09 21.27
CA SER A 435 35.07 -1.74 21.64
C SER A 435 34.89 -0.23 21.61
N ARG A 436 33.63 0.26 21.62
CA ARG A 436 33.30 1.67 21.67
C ARG A 436 33.74 2.33 22.96
N GLU A 437 33.85 1.56 24.04
CA GLU A 437 34.31 2.02 25.38
C GLU A 437 35.82 2.03 25.52
N SER A 438 36.56 1.52 24.52
CA SER A 438 38.02 1.54 24.54
C SER A 438 38.52 2.96 24.55
N LEU A 439 39.35 3.28 25.55
CA LEU A 439 39.99 4.59 25.71
C LEU A 439 41.35 4.68 25.03
N PHE A 440 42.00 3.54 24.80
CA PHE A 440 43.32 3.44 24.19
C PHE A 440 43.33 2.40 23.07
N CYS A 441 44.15 2.64 22.07
CA CYS A 441 44.39 1.70 20.97
C CYS A 441 45.16 0.45 21.47
N SER A 442 44.63 -0.73 21.20
CA SER A 442 45.23 -1.99 21.58
C SER A 442 46.55 -2.32 20.86
N VAL A 443 46.85 -1.61 19.75
CA VAL A 443 48.04 -1.86 18.93
C VAL A 443 49.16 -0.85 19.25
N CYS A 444 48.89 0.44 19.35
CA CYS A 444 49.91 1.47 19.53
C CYS A 444 49.82 2.22 20.86
N GLY A 445 48.83 1.91 21.70
CA GLY A 445 48.65 2.57 23.01
C GLY A 445 48.16 4.01 22.98
N ALA A 446 47.96 4.59 21.79
CA ALA A 446 47.46 5.98 21.66
C ALA A 446 46.02 6.07 22.18
N ARG A 447 45.68 7.22 22.79
CA ARG A 447 44.32 7.52 23.22
C ARG A 447 43.39 7.61 22.01
N LEU A 448 42.26 6.92 22.08
CA LEU A 448 41.25 6.96 21.03
C LEU A 448 40.42 8.26 21.17
N PRO A 449 39.92 8.81 20.06
CA PRO A 449 39.13 10.04 20.08
C PRO A 449 37.87 9.88 20.92
N ASP A 450 37.51 10.88 21.68
CA ASP A 450 36.24 10.95 22.40
C ASP A 450 35.09 11.20 21.45
N GLU A 451 33.85 10.79 21.81
CA GLU A 451 32.66 10.91 20.94
C GLU A 451 32.32 12.34 20.48
N ALA A 452 32.86 13.34 21.13
CA ALA A 452 32.63 14.74 20.82
C ALA A 452 33.51 15.31 19.68
N GLU A 453 34.53 14.59 19.23
CA GLU A 453 35.50 15.09 18.21
C GLU A 453 35.29 14.51 16.81
N THR A 454 34.26 13.67 16.61
CA THR A 454 33.94 13.10 15.31
C THR A 454 32.63 13.71 14.75
N LYS A 455 32.58 15.02 14.66
CA LYS A 455 31.55 15.75 13.90
C LYS A 455 32.04 16.12 12.51
#